data_946fb290331119fbbb73f6cd4aa9f7b0
#
_entry.id   946fb290331119fbbb73f6cd4aa9f7b0
#
_cell.length_a   1.000
_cell.length_b   1.000
_cell.length_c   1.000
_cell.angle_alpha   90.00
_cell.angle_beta   90.00
_cell.angle_gamma   90.00
#
_symmetry.space_group_name_H-M   'P 1'
#
loop_
_entity.id
_entity.type
_entity.pdbx_description
1 polymer ?
#
loop_
_entity_poly.entity_id
_entity_poly.type
_entity_poly.pdbx_seq_one_letter_code
_entity_poly.pdbx_strand_id
1 'polypeptide(L)'
;MKKKDPPGYPGDEVVKKAVGDALREIRLEKGLSLEEANALFQEANQEDPGSMAPRALGMLVRQLREKQKMSRAQLSHASGLSVRFIGRVERGRADNATITDVVRIAFGLNQPITDFVSQVDELSRKL
;
A
#
# COMPACT_ATOMS: atom_id res chain seq x y z
N MET A 1 13.62 -11.84 5.35
CA MET A 1 13.38 -11.22 6.67
C MET A 1 11.93 -11.33 7.05
N LYS A 2 11.66 -11.81 8.25
CA LYS A 2 10.30 -11.84 8.75
C LYS A 2 9.83 -10.43 9.11
N LYS A 3 8.68 -10.04 8.60
CA LYS A 3 8.01 -8.80 8.99
C LYS A 3 7.51 -8.96 10.42
N LYS A 4 7.63 -7.91 11.22
CA LYS A 4 7.10 -7.88 12.58
C LYS A 4 5.75 -7.20 12.57
N ASP A 5 4.79 -7.79 13.29
CA ASP A 5 3.48 -7.14 13.41
C ASP A 5 3.57 -6.04 14.48
N PRO A 6 3.22 -4.79 14.10
CA PRO A 6 3.20 -3.71 15.08
C PRO A 6 2.02 -3.87 16.04
N PRO A 7 2.07 -3.18 17.21
CA PRO A 7 0.94 -3.22 18.15
C PRO A 7 -0.36 -2.78 17.50
N GLY A 8 -1.42 -3.55 17.69
CA GLY A 8 -2.73 -3.27 17.12
C GLY A 8 -2.92 -3.72 15.68
N TYR A 9 -1.88 -4.20 15.02
CA TYR A 9 -1.99 -4.73 13.66
C TYR A 9 -2.65 -6.11 13.70
N PRO A 10 -3.71 -6.35 12.90
CA PRO A 10 -4.49 -7.59 13.00
C PRO A 10 -3.80 -8.83 12.43
N GLY A 11 -2.70 -8.67 11.71
CA GLY A 11 -1.99 -9.76 11.07
C GLY A 11 -2.26 -9.85 9.58
N ASP A 12 -1.29 -10.38 8.83
CA ASP A 12 -1.37 -10.44 7.37
C ASP A 12 -2.54 -11.27 6.86
N GLU A 13 -2.87 -12.36 7.55
CA GLU A 13 -3.98 -13.22 7.13
C GLU A 13 -5.32 -12.50 7.23
N VAL A 14 -5.53 -11.74 8.31
CA VAL A 14 -6.75 -10.94 8.48
C VAL A 14 -6.80 -9.83 7.43
N VAL A 15 -5.67 -9.19 7.15
CA VAL A 15 -5.57 -8.13 6.14
C VAL A 15 -5.87 -8.70 4.75
N LYS A 16 -5.33 -9.85 4.40
CA LYS A 16 -5.59 -10.50 3.10
C LYS A 16 -7.07 -10.80 2.93
N LYS A 17 -7.72 -11.28 3.98
CA LYS A 17 -9.15 -11.55 3.97
C LYS A 17 -9.95 -10.26 3.78
N ALA A 18 -9.60 -9.21 4.52
CA ALA A 18 -10.27 -7.91 4.42
C ALA A 18 -10.12 -7.32 3.01
N VAL A 19 -8.94 -7.42 2.41
CA VAL A 19 -8.70 -6.98 1.03
C VAL A 19 -9.54 -7.80 0.06
N GLY A 20 -9.59 -9.11 0.24
CA GLY A 20 -10.42 -10.00 -0.58
C GLY A 20 -11.90 -9.64 -0.51
N ASP A 21 -12.40 -9.37 0.69
CA ASP A 21 -13.79 -8.94 0.90
C ASP A 21 -14.07 -7.60 0.22
N ALA A 22 -13.14 -6.65 0.34
CA ALA A 22 -13.26 -5.35 -0.30
C ALA A 22 -13.28 -5.47 -1.83
N LEU A 23 -12.42 -6.31 -2.39
CA LEU A 23 -12.40 -6.59 -3.83
C LEU A 23 -13.70 -7.24 -4.29
N ARG A 24 -14.25 -8.14 -3.49
CA ARG A 24 -15.52 -8.77 -3.78
C ARG A 24 -16.66 -7.75 -3.84
N GLU A 25 -16.70 -6.81 -2.91
CA GLU A 25 -17.69 -5.73 -2.90
C GLU A 25 -17.57 -4.85 -4.13
N ILE A 26 -16.35 -4.46 -4.49
CA ILE A 26 -16.08 -3.67 -5.70
C ILE A 26 -16.52 -4.43 -6.94
N ARG A 27 -16.23 -5.72 -7.00
CA ARG A 27 -16.64 -6.58 -8.11
C ARG A 27 -18.15 -6.60 -8.26
N LEU A 28 -18.88 -6.81 -7.15
CA LEU A 28 -20.34 -6.87 -7.16
C LEU A 28 -20.95 -5.53 -7.54
N GLU A 29 -20.42 -4.44 -7.01
CA GLU A 29 -20.90 -3.09 -7.28
C GLU A 29 -20.72 -2.72 -8.74
N LYS A 30 -19.59 -3.10 -9.34
CA LYS A 30 -19.28 -2.78 -10.75
C LYS A 30 -19.74 -3.84 -11.74
N GLY A 31 -20.33 -4.95 -11.27
CA GLY A 31 -20.77 -6.04 -12.12
C GLY A 31 -19.62 -6.78 -12.80
N LEU A 32 -18.45 -6.78 -12.18
CA LEU A 32 -17.27 -7.47 -12.72
C LEU A 32 -17.26 -8.95 -12.33
N SER A 33 -16.72 -9.78 -13.20
CA SER A 33 -16.44 -11.16 -12.85
C SER A 33 -15.23 -11.22 -11.91
N LEU A 34 -15.06 -12.35 -11.24
CA LEU A 34 -13.90 -12.57 -10.37
C LEU A 34 -12.59 -12.45 -11.16
N GLU A 35 -12.57 -12.96 -12.39
CA GLU A 35 -11.41 -12.85 -13.27
C GLU A 35 -11.09 -11.41 -13.62
N GLU A 36 -12.09 -10.63 -13.96
CA GLU A 36 -11.92 -9.21 -14.29
C GLU A 36 -11.41 -8.42 -13.09
N ALA A 37 -11.95 -8.67 -11.90
CA ALA A 37 -11.51 -8.01 -10.68
C ALA A 37 -10.05 -8.37 -10.34
N ASN A 38 -9.68 -9.65 -10.49
CA ASN A 38 -8.32 -10.10 -10.26
C ASN A 38 -7.34 -9.51 -11.27
N ALA A 39 -7.75 -9.39 -12.53
CA ALA A 39 -6.93 -8.78 -13.57
C ALA A 39 -6.64 -7.32 -13.25
N LEU A 40 -7.66 -6.56 -12.85
CA LEU A 40 -7.49 -5.17 -12.44
C LEU A 40 -6.55 -5.03 -11.25
N PHE A 41 -6.70 -5.93 -10.29
CA PHE A 41 -5.85 -5.94 -9.10
C PHE A 41 -4.39 -6.25 -9.46
N GLN A 42 -4.18 -7.22 -10.36
CA GLN A 42 -2.85 -7.59 -10.80
C GLN A 42 -2.20 -6.48 -11.64
N GLU A 43 -2.98 -5.80 -12.49
CA GLU A 43 -2.49 -4.64 -13.23
C GLU A 43 -2.01 -3.53 -12.29
N ALA A 44 -2.74 -3.30 -11.20
CA ALA A 44 -2.33 -2.33 -10.20
C ALA A 44 -1.05 -2.74 -9.46
N ASN A 45 -0.79 -4.05 -9.36
CA ASN A 45 0.40 -4.59 -8.69
C ASN A 45 1.57 -4.86 -9.63
N GLN A 46 1.29 -5.12 -10.91
CA GLN A 46 2.31 -5.36 -11.93
C GLN A 46 2.60 -4.05 -12.64
N GLU A 47 3.48 -3.30 -12.06
CA GLU A 47 3.83 -2.05 -12.68
C GLU A 47 5.00 -2.22 -13.60
N ASP A 48 4.86 -1.71 -14.81
CA ASP A 48 5.94 -1.66 -15.77
C ASP A 48 7.08 -0.79 -15.23
N PRO A 49 8.33 -1.12 -15.54
CA PRO A 49 9.44 -0.23 -15.23
C PRO A 49 9.16 1.15 -15.82
N GLY A 50 9.06 2.15 -14.97
CA GLY A 50 8.71 3.51 -15.36
C GLY A 50 7.27 3.89 -15.08
N SER A 51 6.47 2.97 -14.53
CA SER A 51 5.12 3.29 -14.09
C SER A 51 5.13 4.41 -13.06
N MET A 52 4.09 5.22 -13.09
CA MET A 52 3.97 6.36 -12.17
C MET A 52 3.54 5.96 -10.77
N ALA A 53 2.95 4.78 -10.57
CA ALA A 53 2.39 4.40 -9.28
C ALA A 53 3.44 4.13 -8.20
N PRO A 54 4.62 3.51 -8.46
CA PRO A 54 5.66 3.43 -7.45
C PRO A 54 6.16 4.80 -7.00
N ARG A 55 6.23 5.77 -7.91
CA ARG A 55 6.59 7.14 -7.57
C ARG A 55 5.52 7.79 -6.74
N ALA A 56 4.26 7.63 -7.12
CA ALA A 56 3.12 8.18 -6.39
C ALA A 56 3.07 7.61 -4.97
N LEU A 57 3.24 6.30 -4.84
CA LEU A 57 3.28 5.64 -3.53
C LEU A 57 4.40 6.23 -2.66
N GLY A 58 5.61 6.33 -3.20
CA GLY A 58 6.75 6.85 -2.48
C GLY A 58 6.57 8.30 -2.05
N MET A 59 6.04 9.14 -2.93
CA MET A 59 5.77 10.54 -2.62
C MET A 59 4.72 10.69 -1.52
N LEU A 60 3.65 9.91 -1.60
CA LEU A 60 2.59 9.95 -0.60
C LEU A 60 3.08 9.47 0.77
N VAL A 61 3.82 8.38 0.80
CA VAL A 61 4.40 7.85 2.05
C VAL A 61 5.26 8.92 2.71
N ARG A 62 6.14 9.54 1.94
CA ARG A 62 7.02 10.59 2.45
C ARG A 62 6.23 11.81 2.95
N GLN A 63 5.25 12.27 2.18
CA GLN A 63 4.42 13.40 2.56
C GLN A 63 3.67 13.16 3.87
N LEU A 64 3.02 12.01 3.99
CA LEU A 64 2.26 11.67 5.20
C LEU A 64 3.17 11.47 6.40
N ARG A 65 4.33 10.86 6.18
CA ARG A 65 5.31 10.67 7.24
C ARG A 65 5.83 12.02 7.76
N GLU A 66 6.25 12.89 6.86
CA GLU A 66 6.75 14.21 7.23
C GLU A 66 5.66 15.09 7.89
N LYS A 67 4.44 15.00 7.38
CA LYS A 67 3.30 15.71 7.95
C LYS A 67 3.05 15.31 9.41
N GLN A 68 3.26 14.05 9.72
CA GLN A 68 3.11 13.53 11.08
C GLN A 68 4.39 13.66 11.91
N LYS A 69 5.43 14.27 11.35
CA LYS A 69 6.73 14.42 12.00
C LYS A 69 7.33 13.09 12.43
N MET A 70 7.15 12.07 11.61
CA MET A 70 7.57 10.72 11.87
C MET A 70 8.87 10.42 11.13
N SER A 71 9.83 9.78 11.80
CA SER A 71 11.05 9.32 11.14
C SER A 71 10.77 8.01 10.39
N ARG A 72 11.68 7.64 9.48
CA ARG A 72 11.60 6.34 8.82
C ARG A 72 11.69 5.19 9.83
N ALA A 73 12.49 5.36 10.88
CA ALA A 73 12.59 4.36 11.95
C ALA A 73 11.27 4.20 12.69
N GLN A 74 10.57 5.29 12.95
CA GLN A 74 9.25 5.27 13.58
C GLN A 74 8.22 4.58 12.69
N LEU A 75 8.23 4.88 11.41
CA LEU A 75 7.35 4.23 10.44
C LEU A 75 7.68 2.74 10.31
N SER A 76 8.96 2.38 10.33
CA SER A 76 9.39 0.99 10.34
C SER A 76 8.78 0.23 11.51
N HIS A 77 8.86 0.81 12.70
CA HIS A 77 8.28 0.21 13.90
C HIS A 77 6.76 0.10 13.80
N ALA A 78 6.10 1.15 13.31
CA ALA A 78 4.64 1.20 13.24
C ALA A 78 4.05 0.31 12.13
N SER A 79 4.83 0.01 11.10
CA SER A 79 4.38 -0.80 9.95
C SER A 79 4.86 -2.25 10.00
N GLY A 80 5.89 -2.52 10.80
CA GLY A 80 6.54 -3.83 10.81
C GLY A 80 7.44 -4.08 9.59
N LEU A 81 7.75 -3.04 8.82
CA LEU A 81 8.63 -3.11 7.66
C LEU A 81 10.01 -2.53 8.01
N SER A 82 11.05 -2.95 7.28
CA SER A 82 12.39 -2.44 7.56
C SER A 82 12.55 -0.99 7.12
N VAL A 83 13.44 -0.26 7.77
CA VAL A 83 13.80 1.12 7.39
C VAL A 83 14.32 1.15 5.95
N ARG A 84 15.12 0.16 5.58
CA ARG A 84 15.68 0.04 4.22
C ARG A 84 14.56 -0.09 3.18
N PHE A 85 13.56 -0.91 3.46
CA PHE A 85 12.41 -1.08 2.56
C PHE A 85 11.62 0.21 2.42
N ILE A 86 11.35 0.88 3.55
CA ILE A 86 10.66 2.18 3.55
C ILE A 86 11.43 3.20 2.72
N GLY A 87 12.76 3.23 2.87
CA GLY A 87 13.59 4.11 2.06
C GLY A 87 13.47 3.85 0.56
N ARG A 88 13.39 2.57 0.18
CA ARG A 88 13.18 2.19 -1.23
C ARG A 88 11.82 2.63 -1.73
N VAL A 89 10.78 2.46 -0.91
CA VAL A 89 9.43 2.90 -1.24
C VAL A 89 9.40 4.41 -1.50
N GLU A 90 10.01 5.19 -0.60
CA GLU A 90 10.04 6.65 -0.72
C GLU A 90 10.82 7.13 -1.94
N ARG A 91 11.78 6.35 -2.40
CA ARG A 91 12.54 6.67 -3.62
C ARG A 91 11.83 6.19 -4.90
N GLY A 92 10.65 5.60 -4.76
CA GLY A 92 9.91 5.09 -5.91
C GLY A 92 10.52 3.85 -6.54
N ARG A 93 11.27 3.06 -5.76
CA ARG A 93 11.99 1.87 -6.24
C ARG A 93 11.49 0.56 -5.66
N ALA A 94 10.33 0.56 -5.04
CA ALA A 94 9.75 -0.64 -4.47
C ALA A 94 8.86 -1.35 -5.48
N ASP A 95 9.46 -1.86 -6.55
CA ASP A 95 8.76 -2.54 -7.65
C ASP A 95 8.10 -3.84 -7.18
N ASN A 96 8.62 -4.42 -6.11
CA ASN A 96 8.16 -5.69 -5.57
C ASN A 96 7.30 -5.54 -4.31
N ALA A 97 6.80 -4.33 -4.05
CA ALA A 97 5.90 -4.10 -2.92
C ALA A 97 4.59 -4.86 -3.14
N THR A 98 4.19 -5.64 -2.15
CA THR A 98 2.94 -6.39 -2.19
C THR A 98 1.81 -5.53 -1.63
N ILE A 99 0.57 -5.97 -1.86
CA ILE A 99 -0.59 -5.30 -1.25
C ILE A 99 -0.50 -5.32 0.29
N THR A 100 0.04 -6.39 0.85
CA THR A 100 0.24 -6.49 2.29
C THR A 100 1.21 -5.41 2.77
N ASP A 101 2.29 -5.15 2.02
CA ASP A 101 3.25 -4.09 2.34
C ASP A 101 2.56 -2.72 2.32
N VAL A 102 1.73 -2.46 1.31
CA VAL A 102 0.99 -1.20 1.20
C VAL A 102 0.04 -1.02 2.38
N VAL A 103 -0.66 -2.08 2.77
CA VAL A 103 -1.58 -2.03 3.92
C VAL A 103 -0.82 -1.77 5.21
N ARG A 104 0.34 -2.40 5.41
CA ARG A 104 1.20 -2.15 6.58
C ARG A 104 1.66 -0.70 6.65
N ILE A 105 2.03 -0.12 5.52
CA ILE A 105 2.44 1.28 5.44
C ILE A 105 1.27 2.20 5.81
N ALA A 106 0.10 1.95 5.23
CA ALA A 106 -1.10 2.74 5.55
C ALA A 106 -1.44 2.64 7.04
N PHE A 107 -1.36 1.45 7.61
CA PHE A 107 -1.57 1.23 9.03
C PHE A 107 -0.56 2.04 9.86
N GLY A 108 0.73 1.97 9.51
CA GLY A 108 1.77 2.72 10.20
C GLY A 108 1.60 4.23 10.12
N LEU A 109 0.96 4.72 9.05
CA LEU A 109 0.67 6.14 8.85
C LEU A 109 -0.70 6.54 9.39
N ASN A 110 -1.40 5.63 10.05
CA ASN A 110 -2.76 5.85 10.59
C ASN A 110 -3.76 6.27 9.50
N GLN A 111 -3.64 5.69 8.32
CA GLN A 111 -4.53 5.97 7.20
C GLN A 111 -5.43 4.78 6.92
N PRO A 112 -6.75 4.97 6.73
CA PRO A 112 -7.59 3.90 6.22
C PRO A 112 -7.07 3.45 4.86
N ILE A 113 -7.06 2.15 4.61
CA ILE A 113 -6.48 1.62 3.36
C ILE A 113 -7.20 2.17 2.12
N THR A 114 -8.52 2.32 2.18
CA THR A 114 -9.31 2.86 1.07
C THR A 114 -8.90 4.29 0.72
N ASP A 115 -8.74 5.14 1.74
CA ASP A 115 -8.29 6.52 1.56
C ASP A 115 -6.86 6.58 1.03
N PHE A 116 -5.99 5.73 1.58
CA PHE A 116 -4.59 5.68 1.18
C PHE A 116 -4.45 5.30 -0.30
N VAL A 117 -5.14 4.25 -0.72
CA VAL A 117 -5.12 3.79 -2.11
C VAL A 117 -5.71 4.84 -3.05
N SER A 118 -6.80 5.50 -2.65
CA SER A 118 -7.40 6.59 -3.43
C SER A 118 -6.44 7.74 -3.64
N GLN A 119 -5.69 8.12 -2.60
CA GLN A 119 -4.69 9.19 -2.67
C GLN A 119 -3.53 8.81 -3.58
N VAL A 120 -3.08 7.55 -3.54
CA VAL A 120 -2.04 7.06 -4.45
C VAL A 120 -2.51 7.15 -5.90
N ASP A 121 -3.74 6.72 -6.17
CA ASP A 121 -4.32 6.76 -7.51
C ASP A 121 -4.43 8.19 -8.03
N GLU A 122 -4.94 9.10 -7.21
CA GLU A 122 -5.04 10.52 -7.56
C GLU A 122 -3.68 11.12 -7.89
N LEU A 123 -2.69 10.86 -7.04
CA LEU A 123 -1.34 11.38 -7.21
C LEU A 123 -0.69 10.80 -8.47
N SER A 124 -0.94 9.52 -8.74
CA SER A 124 -0.45 8.84 -9.94
C SER A 124 -0.95 9.52 -11.21
N ARG A 125 -2.20 9.98 -11.21
CA ARG A 125 -2.79 10.66 -12.36
C ARG A 125 -2.21 12.05 -12.58
N LYS A 126 -1.65 12.67 -11.56
CA LYS A 126 -1.06 14.02 -11.64
C LYS A 126 0.41 14.01 -12.06
N LEU A 127 1.05 12.86 -12.00
CA LEU A 127 2.47 12.72 -12.38
C LEU A 127 2.64 12.48 -13.91
#